data_3f5d3c75b862e3282a23d10ebc546f45
#
_entry.id   3f5d3c75b862e3282a23d10ebc546f45
#
_cell.length_a   1.000
_cell.length_b   1.000
_cell.length_c   1.000
_cell.angle_alpha   90.00
_cell.angle_beta   90.00
_cell.angle_gamma   90.00
#
_symmetry.space_group_name_H-M   'P 1'
#
loop_
_entity.id
_entity.type
_entity.pdbx_description
1 polymer ?
#
loop_
_entity_poly.entity_id
_entity_poly.type
_entity_poly.pdbx_seq_one_letter_code
_entity_poly.pdbx_strand_id
1 'polypeptide(L)'
;MKLLVDQNLSPSLIALLVDVFPGSLHVREAGLERATDESVWRFALDRGFAIVTKDSDFQERSQMAGSAPKIVWIRRGNCSTRDIEAMLRKHAPRIATLGQESEAGFLILL
;
A
#
# COMPACT_ATOMS: atom_id res chain seq x y z
N MET A 1 -7.04 -8.73 2.51
CA MET A 1 -6.53 -7.51 1.85
C MET A 1 -5.18 -7.79 1.21
N LYS A 2 -5.04 -7.49 -0.06
CA LYS A 2 -3.78 -7.61 -0.80
C LYS A 2 -3.11 -6.24 -0.91
N LEU A 3 -1.82 -6.20 -0.66
CA LEU A 3 -1.05 -4.96 -0.72
C LEU A 3 -0.20 -4.92 -1.99
N LEU A 4 -0.15 -3.75 -2.62
CA LEU A 4 0.80 -3.44 -3.68
C LEU A 4 1.84 -2.50 -3.07
N VAL A 5 3.04 -3.02 -2.83
CA VAL A 5 4.11 -2.31 -2.13
C VAL A 5 4.91 -1.49 -3.13
N ASP A 6 5.01 -0.20 -2.88
CA ASP A 6 5.64 0.76 -3.78
C ASP A 6 7.16 0.62 -3.80
N GLN A 7 7.76 1.22 -4.83
CA GLN A 7 9.20 1.15 -5.12
C GLN A 7 10.06 1.67 -3.97
N ASN A 8 9.57 2.61 -3.18
CA ASN A 8 10.32 3.19 -2.06
C ASN A 8 10.39 2.29 -0.82
N LEU A 9 9.79 1.09 -0.88
CA LEU A 9 9.82 0.10 0.19
C LEU A 9 10.49 -1.18 -0.30
N SER A 10 11.00 -1.98 0.64
CA SER A 10 11.72 -3.21 0.28
C SER A 10 10.79 -4.30 -0.27
N PRO A 11 11.19 -4.96 -1.37
CA PRO A 11 10.45 -6.14 -1.86
C PRO A 11 10.37 -7.28 -0.85
N SER A 12 11.29 -7.34 0.11
CA SER A 12 11.30 -8.39 1.13
C SER A 12 10.06 -8.37 2.03
N LEU A 13 9.34 -7.25 2.07
CA LEU A 13 8.10 -7.14 2.84
C LEU A 13 7.05 -8.17 2.41
N ILE A 14 7.06 -8.56 1.15
CA ILE A 14 6.07 -9.52 0.63
C ILE A 14 6.19 -10.85 1.36
N ALA A 15 7.40 -11.41 1.44
CA ALA A 15 7.63 -12.67 2.14
C ALA A 15 7.42 -12.53 3.64
N LEU A 16 7.83 -11.39 4.22
CA LEU A 16 7.70 -11.15 5.65
C LEU A 16 6.25 -11.04 6.10
N LEU A 17 5.35 -10.62 5.23
CA LEU A 17 3.95 -10.35 5.56
C LEU A 17 2.97 -11.35 4.94
N VAL A 18 3.45 -12.43 4.35
CA VAL A 18 2.59 -13.37 3.61
C VAL A 18 1.51 -14.00 4.50
N ASP A 19 1.77 -14.14 5.79
CA ASP A 19 0.81 -14.69 6.74
C ASP A 19 -0.35 -13.74 7.04
N VAL A 20 -0.10 -12.43 6.98
CA VAL A 20 -1.11 -11.40 7.31
C VAL A 20 -1.76 -10.84 6.06
N PHE A 21 -0.98 -10.67 4.99
CA PHE A 21 -1.44 -10.10 3.74
C PHE A 21 -1.09 -11.02 2.57
N PRO A 22 -1.70 -12.20 2.49
CA PRO A 22 -1.41 -13.14 1.39
C PRO A 22 -1.82 -12.57 0.04
N GLY A 23 -1.08 -12.92 -1.00
CA GLY A 23 -1.37 -12.44 -2.35
C GLY A 23 -0.84 -11.05 -2.66
N SER A 24 -0.08 -10.44 -1.74
CA SER A 24 0.50 -9.11 -1.96
C SER A 24 1.66 -9.18 -2.94
N LEU A 25 1.92 -8.06 -3.61
CA LEU A 25 3.00 -7.91 -4.59
C LEU A 25 3.78 -6.63 -4.33
N HIS A 26 5.05 -6.65 -4.69
CA HIS A 26 5.84 -5.42 -4.85
C HIS A 26 5.68 -4.96 -6.30
N VAL A 27 5.73 -3.63 -6.53
CA VAL A 27 5.60 -3.09 -7.89
C VAL A 27 6.62 -3.71 -8.85
N ARG A 28 7.82 -4.05 -8.37
CA ARG A 28 8.84 -4.71 -9.18
C ARG A 28 8.39 -6.08 -9.67
N GLU A 29 7.76 -6.87 -8.78
CA GLU A 29 7.24 -8.19 -9.14
C GLU A 29 6.08 -8.11 -10.13
N ALA A 30 5.33 -7.02 -10.07
CA ALA A 30 4.20 -6.78 -10.96
C ALA A 30 4.62 -6.20 -12.32
N GLY A 31 5.93 -5.99 -12.53
CA GLY A 31 6.43 -5.38 -13.77
C GLY A 31 6.21 -3.88 -13.84
N LEU A 32 5.99 -3.23 -12.70
CA LEU A 32 5.66 -1.81 -12.63
C LEU A 32 6.81 -0.94 -12.10
N GLU A 33 8.02 -1.46 -12.00
CA GLU A 33 9.14 -0.74 -11.39
C GLU A 33 9.50 0.57 -12.09
N ARG A 34 9.18 0.68 -13.39
CA ARG A 34 9.40 1.90 -14.18
C ARG A 34 8.11 2.54 -14.63
N ALA A 35 6.98 2.09 -14.08
CA ALA A 35 5.68 2.61 -14.46
C ALA A 35 5.43 3.98 -13.82
N THR A 36 4.54 4.74 -14.45
CA THR A 36 4.07 6.00 -13.88
C THR A 36 3.17 5.72 -12.67
N ASP A 37 2.99 6.73 -11.81
CA ASP A 37 2.05 6.64 -10.70
C ASP A 37 0.64 6.30 -11.20
N GLU A 38 0.25 6.83 -12.34
CA GLU A 38 -1.05 6.52 -12.94
C GLU A 38 -1.18 5.05 -13.28
N SER A 39 -0.15 4.44 -13.85
CA SER A 39 -0.15 3.03 -14.18
C SER A 39 -0.21 2.15 -12.94
N VAL A 40 0.52 2.52 -11.88
CA VAL A 40 0.48 1.82 -10.59
C VAL A 40 -0.92 1.92 -9.98
N TRP A 41 -1.50 3.11 -10.00
CA TRP A 41 -2.86 3.38 -9.51
C TRP A 41 -3.88 2.51 -10.24
N ARG A 42 -3.82 2.48 -11.58
CA ARG A 42 -4.74 1.70 -12.39
C ARG A 42 -4.62 0.21 -12.12
N PHE A 43 -3.38 -0.28 -11.99
CA PHE A 43 -3.14 -1.69 -11.68
C PHE A 43 -3.78 -2.06 -10.34
N ALA A 44 -3.57 -1.24 -9.32
CA ALA A 44 -4.14 -1.47 -8.00
C ALA A 44 -5.66 -1.44 -8.03
N LEU A 45 -6.23 -0.47 -8.72
CA LEU A 45 -7.67 -0.33 -8.86
C LEU A 45 -8.30 -1.55 -9.56
N ASP A 46 -7.71 -1.95 -10.69
CA ASP A 46 -8.27 -3.04 -11.51
C ASP A 46 -8.16 -4.40 -10.84
N ARG A 47 -7.18 -4.59 -9.96
CA ARG A 47 -6.90 -5.89 -9.35
C ARG A 47 -7.19 -5.95 -7.86
N GLY A 48 -7.71 -4.89 -7.28
CA GLY A 48 -8.14 -4.88 -5.89
C GLY A 48 -7.02 -4.85 -4.87
N PHE A 49 -5.91 -4.16 -5.18
CA PHE A 49 -4.82 -3.96 -4.24
C PHE A 49 -4.99 -2.66 -3.47
N ALA A 50 -4.48 -2.65 -2.22
CA ALA A 50 -4.21 -1.41 -1.51
C ALA A 50 -2.74 -1.03 -1.74
N ILE A 51 -2.47 0.20 -2.12
CA ILE A 51 -1.11 0.68 -2.36
C ILE A 51 -0.49 1.07 -1.02
N VAL A 52 0.70 0.52 -0.71
CA VAL A 52 1.48 0.89 0.47
C VAL A 52 2.69 1.67 0.00
N THR A 53 2.84 2.90 0.49
CA THR A 53 3.87 3.81 0.00
C THR A 53 4.35 4.75 1.11
N LYS A 54 5.55 5.29 0.94
CA LYS A 54 6.09 6.37 1.77
C LYS A 54 5.89 7.75 1.13
N ASP A 55 5.45 7.81 -0.12
CA ASP A 55 5.21 9.06 -0.83
C ASP A 55 3.80 9.57 -0.60
N SER A 56 3.66 10.89 -0.50
CA SER A 56 2.36 11.54 -0.33
C SER A 56 1.55 11.61 -1.62
N ASP A 57 2.16 11.36 -2.78
CA ASP A 57 1.51 11.57 -4.08
C ASP A 57 0.24 10.72 -4.24
N PHE A 58 0.28 9.45 -3.81
CA PHE A 58 -0.89 8.59 -3.91
C PHE A 58 -2.00 9.00 -2.96
N GLN A 59 -1.63 9.46 -1.76
CA GLN A 59 -2.61 9.95 -0.79
C GLN A 59 -3.29 11.22 -1.31
N GLU A 60 -2.53 12.13 -1.89
CA GLU A 60 -3.08 13.34 -2.48
C GLU A 60 -4.02 13.01 -3.65
N ARG A 61 -3.64 12.07 -4.50
CA ARG A 61 -4.49 11.60 -5.60
C ARG A 61 -5.78 10.98 -5.05
N SER A 62 -5.69 10.24 -3.95
CA SER A 62 -6.85 9.61 -3.31
C SER A 62 -7.87 10.63 -2.84
N GLN A 63 -7.42 11.76 -2.32
CA GLN A 63 -8.33 12.83 -1.87
C GLN A 63 -9.20 13.37 -3.00
N MET A 64 -8.69 13.33 -4.24
CA MET A 64 -9.39 13.86 -5.40
C MET A 64 -10.17 12.79 -6.17
N ALA A 65 -9.71 11.55 -6.13
CA ALA A 65 -10.25 10.48 -6.98
C ALA A 65 -11.27 9.58 -6.27
N GLY A 66 -11.44 9.73 -4.96
CA GLY A 66 -12.43 8.93 -4.20
C GLY A 66 -11.82 7.79 -3.42
N SER A 67 -12.60 6.74 -3.20
CA SER A 67 -12.30 5.71 -2.21
C SER A 67 -11.54 4.49 -2.71
N ALA A 68 -11.17 4.43 -3.99
CA ALA A 68 -10.45 3.28 -4.55
C ALA A 68 -9.45 3.74 -5.59
N PRO A 69 -8.26 3.10 -5.68
CA PRO A 69 -7.77 2.05 -4.78
C PRO A 69 -7.48 2.59 -3.38
N LYS A 70 -7.44 1.71 -2.39
CA LYS A 70 -7.10 2.10 -1.02
C LYS A 70 -5.61 2.40 -0.94
N ILE A 71 -5.24 3.42 -0.15
CA ILE A 71 -3.86 3.86 0.03
C ILE A 71 -3.49 3.74 1.51
N VAL A 72 -2.36 3.10 1.78
CA VAL A 72 -1.75 3.06 3.11
C VAL A 72 -0.46 3.88 3.02
N TRP A 73 -0.49 5.07 3.56
CA TRP A 73 0.65 5.99 3.52
C TRP A 73 1.45 5.89 4.82
N ILE A 74 2.68 5.41 4.70
CA ILE A 74 3.59 5.34 5.83
C ILE A 74 4.31 6.68 5.94
N ARG A 75 3.80 7.52 6.82
CA ARG A 75 4.31 8.86 7.06
C ARG A 75 5.34 8.80 8.18
N ARG A 76 6.50 8.25 7.85
CA ARG A 76 7.57 8.07 8.81
C ARG A 76 8.91 8.25 8.11
N GLY A 77 9.85 8.90 8.77
CA GLY A 77 11.18 9.14 8.23
C GLY A 77 12.02 7.87 8.13
N ASN A 78 13.27 7.93 8.54
CA ASN A 78 14.13 6.76 8.49
C ASN A 78 13.58 5.64 9.35
N CYS A 79 13.31 4.50 8.73
CA CYS A 79 12.88 3.31 9.43
C CYS A 79 13.34 2.09 8.63
N SER A 80 13.62 1.01 9.35
CA SER A 80 14.05 -0.23 8.73
C SER A 80 12.87 -0.99 8.13
N THR A 81 13.16 -1.98 7.30
CA THR A 81 12.15 -2.89 6.79
C THR A 81 11.42 -3.59 7.93
N ARG A 82 12.13 -3.93 9.01
CA ARG A 82 11.51 -4.53 10.19
C ARG A 82 10.53 -3.57 10.89
N ASP A 83 10.85 -2.29 10.92
CA ASP A 83 9.94 -1.28 11.47
C ASP A 83 8.66 -1.21 10.65
N ILE A 84 8.79 -1.24 9.32
CA ILE A 84 7.65 -1.21 8.41
C ILE A 84 6.82 -2.48 8.59
N GLU A 85 7.47 -3.64 8.66
CA GLU A 85 6.76 -4.90 8.91
C GLU A 85 5.94 -4.84 10.20
N ALA A 86 6.58 -4.40 11.31
CA ALA A 86 5.92 -4.30 12.60
C ALA A 86 4.73 -3.34 12.55
N MET A 87 4.89 -2.23 11.87
CA MET A 87 3.84 -1.23 11.71
C MET A 87 2.63 -1.80 10.94
N LEU A 88 2.88 -2.48 9.83
CA LEU A 88 1.81 -3.07 9.02
C LEU A 88 1.11 -4.20 9.77
N ARG A 89 1.84 -5.01 10.54
CA ARG A 89 1.24 -6.05 11.38
C ARG A 89 0.35 -5.46 12.48
N LYS A 90 0.85 -4.42 13.14
CA LYS A 90 0.11 -3.76 14.22
C LYS A 90 -1.20 -3.18 13.71
N HIS A 91 -1.20 -2.63 12.52
CA HIS A 91 -2.36 -1.95 11.96
C HIS A 91 -3.15 -2.81 10.95
N ALA A 92 -2.86 -4.10 10.86
CA ALA A 92 -3.56 -4.99 9.93
C ALA A 92 -5.08 -4.95 10.08
N PRO A 93 -5.67 -4.93 11.30
CA PRO A 93 -7.12 -4.81 11.43
C PRO A 93 -7.67 -3.51 10.87
N ARG A 94 -6.95 -2.40 11.04
CA ARG A 94 -7.36 -1.10 10.51
C ARG A 94 -7.29 -1.07 8.99
N ILE A 95 -6.28 -1.72 8.41
CA ILE A 95 -6.13 -1.82 6.96
C ILE A 95 -7.28 -2.66 6.39
N ALA A 96 -7.64 -3.75 7.04
CA ALA A 96 -8.77 -4.57 6.62
C ALA A 96 -10.08 -3.77 6.66
N THR A 97 -10.29 -2.99 7.72
CA THR A 97 -11.46 -2.11 7.85
C THR A 97 -11.50 -1.08 6.73
N LEU A 98 -10.36 -0.46 6.43
CA LEU A 98 -10.25 0.48 5.31
C LEU A 98 -10.72 -0.15 4.00
N GLY A 99 -10.34 -1.40 3.77
CA GLY A 99 -10.74 -2.12 2.55
C GLY A 99 -12.24 -2.31 2.42
N GLN A 100 -12.98 -2.30 3.53
CA GLN A 100 -14.42 -2.49 3.57
C GLN A 100 -15.21 -1.20 3.56
N GLU A 101 -14.57 -0.07 3.80
CA GLU A 101 -15.27 1.22 3.84
C GLU A 101 -15.55 1.73 2.42
N SER A 102 -16.72 2.36 2.27
CA SER A 102 -17.12 2.89 0.97
C SER A 102 -16.64 4.33 0.72
N GLU A 103 -16.32 5.07 1.77
CA GLU A 103 -15.97 6.49 1.65
C GLU A 103 -14.49 6.78 1.89
N ALA A 104 -13.87 6.10 2.85
CA ALA A 104 -12.46 6.32 3.16
C ALA A 104 -11.55 5.71 2.11
N GLY A 105 -10.64 6.52 1.55
CA GLY A 105 -9.72 6.11 0.51
C GLY A 105 -8.30 5.84 0.98
N PHE A 106 -7.91 6.37 2.14
CA PHE A 106 -6.53 6.23 2.60
C PHE A 106 -6.44 6.14 4.13
N LEU A 107 -5.32 5.62 4.58
CA LEU A 107 -4.95 5.50 5.98
C LEU A 107 -3.51 5.99 6.13
N ILE A 108 -3.25 6.83 7.11
CA ILE A 108 -1.91 7.33 7.40
C ILE A 108 -1.37 6.60 8.63
N LEU A 109 -0.21 5.98 8.48
CA LEU A 109 0.51 5.34 9.58
C LEU A 109 1.71 6.22 9.96
N LEU A 110 1.80 6.55 11.24
CA LEU A 110 2.86 7.41 11.78
C LEU A 110 3.96 6.64 12.47
#